data_22266ef57f940cea5e1393e5d070ed12
#
_entry.id   22266ef57f940cea5e1393e5d070ed12
#
_cell.length_a   1.000
_cell.length_b   1.000
_cell.length_c   1.000
_cell.angle_alpha   90.00
_cell.angle_beta   90.00
_cell.angle_gamma   90.00
#
_symmetry.space_group_name_H-M   'P 1'
#
loop_
_entity.id
_entity.type
_entity.pdbx_description
1 polymer ?
#
loop_
_entity_poly.entity_id
_entity_poly.type
_entity_poly.pdbx_seq_one_letter_code
_entity_poly.pdbx_strand_id
1 'polypeptide(L)'
;VIKSTQLNDNLDKNSKRFSMPDRRKGYIQKATIGDHKVYLHTGEYEDGKIGEIFIDTSKEGELVKALMNNFAIAVSLGLQYGVPLDEFISAFVGTKFEPSGKVHGNDRILSASSILDYIFRELAISYQSREDLAHTPSIGISDTTNLDEGNSESQNQLLKIVKDITSKGFVRNNYKKNLVDLSDVKISL
;
A
#
# COMPACT_ATOMS: atom_id res chain seq x y z
N VAL A 1 -2.24 43.63 -17.74
CA VAL A 1 -0.98 43.60 -16.97
C VAL A 1 -1.28 42.97 -15.63
N ILE A 2 -1.06 41.66 -15.50
CA ILE A 2 -1.28 40.89 -14.28
C ILE A 2 -0.02 41.07 -13.44
N LYS A 3 -0.21 41.55 -12.19
CA LYS A 3 0.87 41.77 -11.23
C LYS A 3 1.54 40.44 -10.86
N SER A 4 2.72 40.21 -11.43
CA SER A 4 3.61 39.05 -11.15
C SER A 4 4.41 39.20 -9.85
N THR A 5 3.99 40.05 -8.91
CA THR A 5 4.83 40.48 -7.78
C THR A 5 4.43 39.88 -6.43
N GLN A 6 3.48 38.97 -6.34
CA GLN A 6 3.04 38.40 -5.03
C GLN A 6 3.20 36.89 -4.92
N LEU A 7 3.83 36.23 -5.86
CA LEU A 7 4.06 34.77 -5.80
C LEU A 7 5.41 34.37 -5.21
N ASN A 8 6.30 35.33 -4.92
CA ASN A 8 7.68 35.03 -4.53
C ASN A 8 8.00 35.14 -3.03
N ASP A 9 7.06 35.56 -2.18
CA ASP A 9 7.40 35.83 -0.77
C ASP A 9 7.06 34.68 0.20
N ASN A 10 6.48 33.57 -0.25
CA ASN A 10 6.15 32.43 0.61
C ASN A 10 6.82 31.12 0.25
N LEU A 11 7.84 31.13 -0.59
CA LEU A 11 8.79 30.04 -0.64
C LEU A 11 9.71 30.20 0.56
N ASP A 12 9.29 29.66 1.68
CA ASP A 12 10.15 29.50 2.86
C ASP A 12 11.43 28.80 2.39
N LYS A 13 12.51 29.64 2.29
CA LYS A 13 13.87 29.18 1.92
C LYS A 13 14.47 28.19 2.92
N ASN A 14 13.66 27.65 3.83
CA ASN A 14 14.02 26.74 4.90
C ASN A 14 13.20 25.44 4.92
N SER A 15 12.81 24.89 3.79
CA SER A 15 12.27 23.53 3.81
C SER A 15 13.42 22.56 4.16
N LYS A 16 13.56 22.30 5.46
CA LYS A 16 14.55 21.36 5.97
C LYS A 16 14.09 19.96 5.63
N ARG A 17 14.96 19.21 4.96
CA ARG A 17 14.73 17.80 4.69
C ARG A 17 14.62 17.01 6.01
N PHE A 18 13.55 16.26 6.19
CA PHE A 18 13.40 15.29 7.26
C PHE A 18 14.10 14.00 6.85
N SER A 19 15.38 13.86 7.23
CA SER A 19 16.16 12.67 6.89
C SER A 19 15.57 11.43 7.56
N MET A 20 15.56 10.31 6.84
CA MET A 20 15.14 9.03 7.40
C MET A 20 16.15 8.56 8.46
N PRO A 21 15.68 7.93 9.57
CA PRO A 21 16.58 7.30 10.53
C PRO A 21 17.26 6.09 9.89
N ASP A 22 18.48 5.74 10.36
CA ASP A 22 19.22 4.60 9.82
C ASP A 22 18.46 3.28 9.99
N ARG A 23 17.79 3.10 11.13
CA ARG A 23 16.89 1.97 11.38
C ARG A 23 15.46 2.44 11.32
N ARG A 24 14.67 1.89 10.40
CA ARG A 24 13.28 2.28 10.14
C ARG A 24 12.39 1.07 9.89
N LYS A 25 11.12 1.24 10.17
CA LYS A 25 10.08 0.26 9.84
C LYS A 25 9.61 0.48 8.41
N GLY A 26 8.88 -0.46 7.89
CA GLY A 26 8.25 -0.43 6.58
C GLY A 26 7.73 -1.81 6.23
N TYR A 27 7.17 -1.96 5.04
CA TYR A 27 6.76 -3.25 4.54
C TYR A 27 7.30 -3.49 3.13
N ILE A 28 7.29 -4.74 2.74
CA ILE A 28 7.63 -5.18 1.40
C ILE A 28 6.39 -5.81 0.79
N GLN A 29 5.92 -5.24 -0.32
CA GLN A 29 4.85 -5.81 -1.12
C GLN A 29 5.40 -6.31 -2.44
N LYS A 30 5.22 -7.61 -2.68
CA LYS A 30 5.47 -8.24 -3.96
C LYS A 30 4.17 -8.38 -4.73
N ALA A 31 4.15 -7.95 -5.97
CA ALA A 31 3.04 -8.19 -6.89
C ALA A 31 3.55 -8.62 -8.26
N THR A 32 2.67 -9.17 -9.08
CA THR A 32 2.94 -9.44 -10.49
C THR A 32 1.85 -8.74 -11.29
N ILE A 33 2.24 -7.87 -12.22
CA ILE A 33 1.35 -7.12 -13.10
C ILE A 33 1.57 -7.67 -14.51
N GLY A 34 0.54 -8.30 -15.07
CA GLY A 34 0.77 -9.15 -16.24
C GLY A 34 1.82 -10.21 -15.90
N ASP A 35 2.97 -10.19 -16.60
CA ASP A 35 4.09 -11.13 -16.36
C ASP A 35 5.27 -10.50 -15.61
N HIS A 36 5.16 -9.24 -15.16
CA HIS A 36 6.24 -8.48 -14.56
C HIS A 36 6.11 -8.45 -13.04
N LYS A 37 7.14 -8.92 -12.34
CA LYS A 37 7.20 -8.88 -10.87
C LYS A 37 7.68 -7.51 -10.43
N VAL A 38 6.98 -6.94 -9.47
CA VAL A 38 7.31 -5.67 -8.83
C VAL A 38 7.42 -5.90 -7.33
N TYR A 39 8.46 -5.35 -6.73
CA TYR A 39 8.65 -5.29 -5.30
C TYR A 39 8.63 -3.84 -4.89
N LEU A 40 7.67 -3.47 -4.07
CA LEU A 40 7.59 -2.18 -3.42
C LEU A 40 8.09 -2.34 -1.98
N HIS A 41 9.12 -1.58 -1.62
CA HIS A 41 9.57 -1.46 -0.24
C HIS A 41 9.25 -0.05 0.24
N THR A 42 8.81 0.08 1.48
CA THR A 42 8.53 1.37 2.11
C THR A 42 9.43 1.57 3.31
N GLY A 43 9.71 2.83 3.64
CA GLY A 43 10.33 3.23 4.89
C GLY A 43 9.46 4.26 5.60
N GLU A 44 9.28 4.08 6.90
CA GLU A 44 8.40 4.89 7.73
C GLU A 44 9.20 5.62 8.82
N TYR A 45 8.75 6.82 9.14
CA TYR A 45 9.14 7.52 10.34
C TYR A 45 8.54 6.85 11.59
N GLU A 46 8.96 7.27 12.78
CA GLU A 46 8.45 6.72 14.05
C GLU A 46 6.94 6.93 14.24
N ASP A 47 6.39 8.00 13.66
CA ASP A 47 4.95 8.30 13.67
C ASP A 47 4.13 7.49 12.66
N GLY A 48 4.79 6.62 11.89
CA GLY A 48 4.15 5.75 10.89
C GLY A 48 3.91 6.41 9.53
N LYS A 49 4.37 7.66 9.33
CA LYS A 49 4.31 8.30 8.03
C LYS A 49 5.37 7.74 7.10
N ILE A 50 4.99 7.56 5.84
CA ILE A 50 5.94 7.15 4.80
C ILE A 50 6.94 8.28 4.51
N GLY A 51 8.22 7.93 4.44
CA GLY A 51 9.29 8.87 4.10
C GLY A 51 10.14 8.43 2.92
N GLU A 52 10.06 7.16 2.52
CA GLU A 52 10.77 6.66 1.36
C GLU A 52 10.10 5.43 0.75
N ILE A 53 10.38 5.23 -0.53
CA ILE A 53 10.02 4.02 -1.28
C ILE A 53 11.21 3.51 -2.06
N PHE A 54 11.22 2.20 -2.32
CA PHE A 54 12.12 1.54 -3.26
C PHE A 54 11.27 0.67 -4.18
N ILE A 55 11.61 0.66 -5.45
CA ILE A 55 10.89 -0.12 -6.47
C ILE A 55 11.91 -1.00 -7.18
N ASP A 56 11.74 -2.31 -7.04
CA ASP A 56 12.52 -3.28 -7.80
C ASP A 56 11.60 -4.03 -8.76
N THR A 57 12.07 -4.19 -10.00
CA THR A 57 11.33 -4.85 -11.07
C THR A 57 12.14 -6.00 -11.64
N SER A 58 11.49 -7.09 -12.01
CA SER A 58 12.10 -8.21 -12.71
C SER A 58 11.67 -8.20 -14.17
N LYS A 59 12.51 -8.75 -15.04
CA LYS A 59 12.35 -8.85 -16.51
C LYS A 59 12.52 -7.51 -17.25
N GLU A 60 12.74 -6.40 -16.54
CA GLU A 60 13.01 -5.12 -17.18
C GLU A 60 14.49 -5.02 -17.55
N GLY A 61 14.77 -4.29 -18.63
CA GLY A 61 16.15 -3.95 -18.98
C GLY A 61 16.79 -3.00 -17.96
N GLU A 62 18.12 -2.93 -17.94
CA GLU A 62 18.88 -2.12 -16.99
C GLU A 62 18.47 -0.64 -16.99
N LEU A 63 18.10 -0.09 -18.15
CA LEU A 63 17.62 1.29 -18.25
C LEU A 63 16.33 1.51 -17.49
N VAL A 64 15.35 0.59 -17.63
CA VAL A 64 14.05 0.71 -16.94
C VAL A 64 14.23 0.57 -15.44
N LYS A 65 15.06 -0.39 -14.98
CA LYS A 65 15.40 -0.52 -13.57
C LYS A 65 16.05 0.76 -13.01
N ALA A 66 17.00 1.31 -13.74
CA ALA A 66 17.65 2.57 -13.33
C ALA A 66 16.63 3.73 -13.24
N LEU A 67 15.74 3.86 -14.22
CA LEU A 67 14.68 4.88 -14.21
C LEU A 67 13.72 4.70 -13.03
N MET A 68 13.29 3.47 -12.74
CA MET A 68 12.40 3.18 -11.61
C MET A 68 13.08 3.47 -10.27
N ASN A 69 14.36 3.14 -10.13
CA ASN A 69 15.14 3.49 -8.94
C ASN A 69 15.28 5.00 -8.76
N ASN A 70 15.61 5.74 -9.82
CA ASN A 70 15.72 7.20 -9.76
C ASN A 70 14.36 7.86 -9.50
N PHE A 71 13.27 7.31 -10.06
CA PHE A 71 11.92 7.76 -9.77
C PHE A 71 11.57 7.55 -8.28
N ALA A 72 11.88 6.38 -7.72
CA ALA A 72 11.67 6.10 -6.30
C ALA A 72 12.46 7.05 -5.39
N ILE A 73 13.70 7.39 -5.77
CA ILE A 73 14.51 8.41 -5.08
C ILE A 73 13.83 9.77 -5.15
N ALA A 74 13.33 10.20 -6.32
CA ALA A 74 12.66 11.49 -6.48
C ALA A 74 11.38 11.59 -5.61
N VAL A 75 10.56 10.55 -5.59
CA VAL A 75 9.38 10.47 -4.71
C VAL A 75 9.79 10.52 -3.24
N SER A 76 10.80 9.74 -2.84
CA SER A 76 11.30 9.71 -1.47
C SER A 76 11.82 11.09 -1.02
N LEU A 77 12.56 11.79 -1.88
CA LEU A 77 13.00 13.16 -1.62
C LEU A 77 11.80 14.10 -1.44
N GLY A 78 10.79 14.01 -2.31
CA GLY A 78 9.58 14.81 -2.18
C GLY A 78 8.88 14.59 -0.83
N LEU A 79 8.68 13.33 -0.44
CA LEU A 79 8.09 12.97 0.87
C LEU A 79 8.91 13.55 2.03
N GLN A 80 10.25 13.44 1.98
CA GLN A 80 11.15 13.95 3.01
C GLN A 80 11.22 15.48 3.06
N TYR A 81 10.87 16.17 1.98
CA TYR A 81 10.68 17.63 1.96
C TYR A 81 9.24 18.05 2.27
N GLY A 82 8.37 17.12 2.65
CA GLY A 82 7.02 17.40 3.11
C GLY A 82 5.97 17.49 2.01
N VAL A 83 6.26 17.03 0.79
CA VAL A 83 5.23 16.86 -0.23
C VAL A 83 4.25 15.80 0.25
N PRO A 84 2.95 16.10 0.34
CA PRO A 84 1.94 15.12 0.76
C PRO A 84 1.89 13.92 -0.19
N LEU A 85 1.64 12.73 0.36
CA LEU A 85 1.48 11.51 -0.45
C LEU A 85 0.32 11.64 -1.45
N ASP A 86 -0.72 12.41 -1.11
CA ASP A 86 -1.88 12.69 -1.99
C ASP A 86 -1.49 13.31 -3.33
N GLU A 87 -0.46 14.15 -3.36
CA GLU A 87 0.01 14.77 -4.60
C GLU A 87 0.55 13.71 -5.56
N PHE A 88 1.30 12.75 -5.03
CA PHE A 88 1.82 11.63 -5.84
C PHE A 88 0.71 10.68 -6.25
N ILE A 89 -0.25 10.37 -5.36
CA ILE A 89 -1.41 9.53 -5.67
C ILE A 89 -2.22 10.16 -6.80
N SER A 90 -2.52 11.45 -6.69
CA SER A 90 -3.29 12.18 -7.70
C SER A 90 -2.59 12.26 -9.05
N ALA A 91 -1.25 12.33 -9.05
CA ALA A 91 -0.46 12.39 -10.26
C ALA A 91 -0.33 11.04 -10.97
N PHE A 92 -0.25 9.93 -10.22
CA PHE A 92 0.18 8.65 -10.79
C PHE A 92 -0.89 7.56 -10.82
N VAL A 93 -1.93 7.63 -9.99
CA VAL A 93 -3.07 6.71 -10.11
C VAL A 93 -3.78 6.95 -11.45
N GLY A 94 -4.05 5.87 -12.16
CA GLY A 94 -4.68 5.92 -13.48
C GLY A 94 -3.72 6.19 -14.64
N THR A 95 -2.41 6.31 -14.42
CA THR A 95 -1.42 6.36 -15.51
C THR A 95 -1.42 5.05 -16.29
N LYS A 96 -1.32 5.14 -17.63
CA LYS A 96 -1.46 3.99 -18.54
C LYS A 96 -0.20 3.77 -19.35
N PHE A 97 0.46 2.66 -19.11
CA PHE A 97 1.58 2.15 -19.92
C PHE A 97 1.84 0.67 -19.59
N GLU A 98 2.51 -0.03 -20.46
CA GLU A 98 2.88 -1.42 -20.24
C GLU A 98 4.12 -1.55 -19.31
N PRO A 99 4.16 -2.56 -18.42
CA PRO A 99 3.18 -3.64 -18.29
C PRO A 99 1.92 -3.21 -17.53
N SER A 100 0.78 -3.71 -18.00
CA SER A 100 -0.55 -3.49 -17.43
C SER A 100 -1.32 -4.82 -17.31
N GLY A 101 -2.48 -4.82 -16.67
CA GLY A 101 -3.37 -5.98 -16.61
C GLY A 101 -3.64 -6.52 -15.22
N LYS A 102 -3.86 -7.82 -15.11
CA LYS A 102 -4.15 -8.48 -13.84
C LYS A 102 -2.99 -8.38 -12.87
N VAL A 103 -3.34 -8.13 -11.60
CA VAL A 103 -2.40 -8.11 -10.48
C VAL A 103 -2.54 -9.40 -9.68
N HIS A 104 -1.41 -10.08 -9.45
CA HIS A 104 -1.32 -11.24 -8.60
C HIS A 104 -0.44 -10.93 -7.39
N GLY A 105 -0.78 -11.47 -6.22
CA GLY A 105 -0.04 -11.23 -4.97
C GLY A 105 -0.50 -9.99 -4.20
N ASN A 106 -1.66 -9.44 -4.59
CA ASN A 106 -2.37 -8.41 -3.85
C ASN A 106 -3.84 -8.78 -3.79
N ASP A 107 -4.42 -8.73 -2.60
CA ASP A 107 -5.82 -9.08 -2.33
C ASP A 107 -6.80 -7.91 -2.53
N ARG A 108 -6.27 -6.69 -2.56
CA ARG A 108 -7.03 -5.45 -2.66
C ARG A 108 -7.06 -4.88 -4.07
N ILE A 109 -5.99 -5.07 -4.84
CA ILE A 109 -5.83 -4.54 -6.19
C ILE A 109 -5.75 -5.70 -7.16
N LEU A 110 -6.81 -5.90 -7.95
CA LEU A 110 -6.94 -7.04 -8.87
C LEU A 110 -6.43 -6.73 -10.28
N SER A 111 -6.32 -5.46 -10.64
CA SER A 111 -5.83 -5.01 -11.93
C SER A 111 -5.18 -3.64 -11.82
N ALA A 112 -4.25 -3.35 -12.71
CA ALA A 112 -3.60 -2.05 -12.79
C ALA A 112 -3.34 -1.67 -14.25
N SER A 113 -3.40 -0.39 -14.55
CA SER A 113 -3.15 0.16 -15.87
C SER A 113 -1.67 0.45 -16.13
N SER A 114 -0.84 0.33 -15.11
CA SER A 114 0.63 0.39 -15.17
C SER A 114 1.23 0.00 -13.82
N ILE A 115 2.56 -0.17 -13.78
CA ILE A 115 3.29 -0.36 -12.53
C ILE A 115 3.09 0.84 -11.58
N LEU A 116 3.08 2.07 -12.08
CA LEU A 116 2.87 3.25 -11.25
C LEU A 116 1.44 3.33 -10.70
N ASP A 117 0.43 3.04 -11.52
CA ASP A 117 -0.96 2.94 -11.05
C ASP A 117 -1.09 1.94 -9.90
N TYR A 118 -0.45 0.77 -10.02
CA TYR A 118 -0.43 -0.23 -8.96
C TYR A 118 0.23 0.29 -7.67
N ILE A 119 1.45 0.84 -7.79
CA ILE A 119 2.24 1.30 -6.64
C ILE A 119 1.49 2.38 -5.86
N PHE A 120 0.94 3.39 -6.54
CA PHE A 120 0.28 4.51 -5.86
C PHE A 120 -1.12 4.16 -5.34
N ARG A 121 -1.82 3.18 -5.93
CA ARG A 121 -3.01 2.56 -5.30
C ARG A 121 -2.65 1.83 -4.02
N GLU A 122 -1.59 1.02 -4.04
CA GLU A 122 -1.13 0.27 -2.87
C GLU A 122 -0.73 1.22 -1.74
N LEU A 123 0.01 2.29 -2.04
CA LEU A 123 0.40 3.31 -1.06
C LEU A 123 -0.82 4.06 -0.49
N ALA A 124 -1.79 4.41 -1.34
CA ALA A 124 -3.01 5.09 -0.93
C ALA A 124 -3.85 4.22 0.02
N ILE A 125 -4.01 2.94 -0.28
CA ILE A 125 -4.75 2.01 0.56
C ILE A 125 -4.02 1.78 1.89
N SER A 126 -2.69 1.58 1.85
CA SER A 126 -1.90 1.21 3.02
C SER A 126 -1.67 2.37 3.99
N TYR A 127 -1.47 3.60 3.50
CA TYR A 127 -1.11 4.76 4.32
C TYR A 127 -2.23 5.76 4.53
N GLN A 128 -3.24 5.78 3.65
CA GLN A 128 -4.34 6.74 3.72
C GLN A 128 -5.71 6.09 3.84
N SER A 129 -5.77 4.75 3.90
CA SER A 129 -7.03 4.00 3.98
C SER A 129 -8.01 4.34 2.84
N ARG A 130 -7.48 4.64 1.64
CA ARG A 130 -8.27 4.99 0.44
C ARG A 130 -8.91 3.74 -0.14
N GLU A 131 -10.02 3.32 0.49
CA GLU A 131 -10.81 2.16 0.05
C GLU A 131 -11.43 2.32 -1.34
N ASP A 132 -11.65 3.56 -1.76
CA ASP A 132 -12.15 3.92 -3.09
C ASP A 132 -11.20 3.51 -4.23
N LEU A 133 -9.93 3.31 -3.93
CA LEU A 133 -8.91 2.87 -4.89
C LEU A 133 -8.68 1.36 -4.88
N ALA A 134 -9.31 0.63 -3.96
CA ALA A 134 -9.29 -0.82 -3.91
C ALA A 134 -10.40 -1.42 -4.79
N HIS A 135 -10.16 -2.62 -5.34
CA HIS A 135 -11.16 -3.37 -6.10
C HIS A 135 -11.99 -4.29 -5.20
N THR A 136 -11.46 -4.63 -4.03
CA THR A 136 -12.14 -5.46 -3.04
C THR A 136 -12.15 -4.73 -1.71
N PRO A 137 -13.27 -4.75 -0.96
CA PRO A 137 -13.35 -4.10 0.34
C PRO A 137 -12.41 -4.78 1.34
N SER A 138 -11.94 -4.03 2.34
CA SER A 138 -11.29 -4.62 3.50
C SER A 138 -12.35 -5.40 4.29
N ILE A 139 -12.10 -6.67 4.54
CA ILE A 139 -12.90 -7.42 5.51
C ILE A 139 -12.43 -6.97 6.89
N GLY A 140 -13.04 -5.88 7.38
CA GLY A 140 -12.82 -5.41 8.75
C GLY A 140 -13.46 -6.37 9.72
N ILE A 141 -12.70 -6.84 10.70
CA ILE A 141 -13.24 -7.65 11.83
C ILE A 141 -14.28 -6.83 12.63
N SER A 142 -14.35 -5.51 12.44
CA SER A 142 -15.33 -4.64 13.08
C SER A 142 -16.77 -4.81 12.59
N ASP A 143 -16.98 -5.39 11.40
CA ASP A 143 -18.35 -5.60 10.88
C ASP A 143 -19.03 -6.86 11.45
N THR A 144 -18.29 -7.67 12.23
CA THR A 144 -18.86 -8.88 12.86
C THR A 144 -19.57 -8.63 14.18
N THR A 145 -19.54 -7.41 14.73
CA THR A 145 -20.17 -7.09 16.03
C THR A 145 -21.67 -6.78 15.95
N ASN A 146 -22.25 -6.70 14.73
CA ASN A 146 -23.69 -6.49 14.52
C ASN A 146 -24.39 -7.68 13.85
N LEU A 147 -23.86 -8.89 14.00
CA LEU A 147 -24.57 -10.09 13.59
C LEU A 147 -25.56 -10.44 14.69
N ASP A 148 -26.85 -10.21 14.43
CA ASP A 148 -27.95 -10.72 15.22
C ASP A 148 -27.74 -12.20 15.57
N GLU A 149 -27.91 -12.56 16.84
CA GLU A 149 -27.73 -13.90 17.42
C GLU A 149 -28.72 -14.96 16.88
N GLY A 150 -29.16 -14.85 15.62
CA GLY A 150 -30.26 -15.65 15.10
C GLY A 150 -30.03 -16.52 13.87
N ASN A 151 -28.87 -16.45 13.21
CA ASN A 151 -28.74 -17.17 11.93
C ASN A 151 -27.50 -18.06 11.85
N SER A 152 -27.67 -19.35 12.11
CA SER A 152 -26.63 -20.39 12.06
C SER A 152 -26.01 -20.59 10.65
N GLU A 153 -26.72 -20.21 9.58
CA GLU A 153 -26.19 -20.28 8.22
C GLU A 153 -25.13 -19.23 7.93
N SER A 154 -25.29 -18.04 8.47
CA SER A 154 -24.31 -16.95 8.31
C SER A 154 -23.01 -17.27 9.04
N GLN A 155 -23.06 -17.92 10.21
CA GLN A 155 -21.86 -18.36 10.94
C GLN A 155 -21.11 -19.46 10.19
N ASN A 156 -21.79 -20.37 9.53
CA ASN A 156 -21.16 -21.40 8.72
C ASN A 156 -20.53 -20.87 7.44
N GLN A 157 -21.07 -19.80 6.86
CA GLN A 157 -20.47 -19.12 5.72
C GLN A 157 -19.20 -18.35 6.14
N LEU A 158 -19.22 -17.65 7.28
CA LEU A 158 -18.06 -16.98 7.83
C LEU A 158 -16.93 -17.95 8.19
N LEU A 159 -17.25 -19.08 8.81
CA LEU A 159 -16.27 -20.13 9.11
C LEU A 159 -15.66 -20.74 7.84
N LYS A 160 -16.42 -20.88 6.76
CA LYS A 160 -15.90 -21.30 5.46
C LYS A 160 -14.94 -20.27 4.88
N ILE A 161 -15.28 -18.98 4.92
CA ILE A 161 -14.46 -17.89 4.43
C ILE A 161 -13.16 -17.81 5.24
N VAL A 162 -13.23 -17.86 6.55
CA VAL A 162 -12.05 -17.86 7.45
C VAL A 162 -11.15 -19.07 7.19
N LYS A 163 -11.74 -20.26 7.02
CA LYS A 163 -10.98 -21.47 6.69
C LYS A 163 -10.28 -21.38 5.32
N ASP A 164 -10.94 -20.81 4.34
CA ASP A 164 -10.40 -20.65 2.98
C ASP A 164 -9.26 -19.62 2.94
N ILE A 165 -9.38 -18.54 3.74
CA ILE A 165 -8.34 -17.51 3.90
C ILE A 165 -7.13 -18.08 4.66
N THR A 166 -7.33 -18.83 5.73
CA THR A 166 -6.24 -19.42 6.51
C THR A 166 -5.54 -20.57 5.78
N SER A 167 -6.26 -21.35 4.97
CA SER A 167 -5.67 -22.45 4.19
C SER A 167 -4.82 -21.95 3.00
N LYS A 168 -5.08 -20.76 2.49
CA LYS A 168 -4.32 -20.14 1.38
C LYS A 168 -3.13 -19.29 1.83
N GLY A 169 -2.85 -19.22 3.12
CA GLY A 169 -1.54 -18.87 3.68
C GLY A 169 -1.12 -17.41 3.58
N PHE A 170 -2.03 -16.42 3.45
CA PHE A 170 -1.63 -15.03 3.58
C PHE A 170 -2.78 -14.13 4.07
N VAL A 171 -2.92 -14.04 5.39
CA VAL A 171 -3.71 -12.97 6.01
C VAL A 171 -2.78 -11.80 6.26
N ARG A 172 -2.91 -10.76 5.46
CA ARG A 172 -2.25 -9.46 5.72
C ARG A 172 -3.05 -8.76 6.82
N ASN A 173 -2.84 -9.19 8.05
CA ASN A 173 -3.39 -8.50 9.20
C ASN A 173 -2.52 -7.28 9.53
N ASN A 174 -3.16 -6.14 9.74
CA ASN A 174 -2.62 -5.06 10.53
C ASN A 174 -2.09 -5.65 11.85
N TYR A 175 -0.79 -5.88 11.95
CA TYR A 175 -0.11 -6.36 13.16
C TYR A 175 -0.12 -5.25 14.23
N LYS A 176 -1.33 -4.86 14.68
CA LYS A 176 -1.50 -4.12 15.92
C LYS A 176 -2.55 -4.82 16.74
N LYS A 177 -2.03 -5.62 17.71
CA LYS A 177 -2.73 -6.16 18.88
C LYS A 177 -3.76 -7.27 18.58
N ASN A 178 -3.33 -8.46 18.69
CA ASN A 178 -3.87 -9.57 19.48
C ASN A 178 -3.36 -10.86 18.82
N LEU A 179 -2.15 -11.28 19.21
CA LEU A 179 -1.81 -12.69 19.16
C LEU A 179 -2.76 -13.36 20.16
N VAL A 180 -3.82 -13.95 19.66
CA VAL A 180 -4.58 -14.92 20.44
C VAL A 180 -3.74 -16.18 20.46
N ASP A 181 -3.18 -16.48 21.61
CA ASP A 181 -2.49 -17.75 21.86
C ASP A 181 -3.55 -18.86 21.80
N LEU A 182 -3.50 -19.66 20.75
CA LEU A 182 -4.40 -20.79 20.54
C LEU A 182 -3.91 -22.09 21.22
N SER A 183 -2.86 -22.03 22.03
CA SER A 183 -2.31 -23.21 22.72
C SER A 183 -3.26 -23.81 23.76
N ASP A 184 -4.28 -23.06 24.22
CA ASP A 184 -5.24 -23.48 25.23
C ASP A 184 -6.61 -23.94 24.67
N VAL A 185 -6.78 -23.99 23.35
CA VAL A 185 -8.03 -24.49 22.76
C VAL A 185 -8.02 -26.02 22.73
N LYS A 186 -8.54 -26.63 23.78
CA LYS A 186 -8.85 -28.06 23.80
C LYS A 186 -10.05 -28.32 22.88
N ILE A 187 -9.80 -28.91 21.73
CA ILE A 187 -10.85 -29.50 20.88
C ILE A 187 -11.19 -30.86 21.50
N SER A 188 -12.31 -30.96 22.17
CA SER A 188 -12.92 -32.27 22.53
C SER A 188 -13.57 -32.86 21.29
N LEU A 189 -13.08 -34.01 20.86
CA LEU A 189 -13.67 -34.87 19.85
C LEU A 189 -14.93 -35.56 20.39
#